data_a161cd3e79f6844e2ce9154c0a2e321d
#
_entry.id   a161cd3e79f6844e2ce9154c0a2e321d
#
_cell.length_a   1.000
_cell.length_b   1.000
_cell.length_c   1.000
_cell.angle_alpha   90.00
_cell.angle_beta   90.00
_cell.angle_gamma   90.00
#
_symmetry.space_group_name_H-M   'P 1'
#
loop_
_entity.id
_entity.type
_entity.pdbx_description
1 polymer ?
#
loop_
_entity_poly.entity_id
_entity_poly.type
_entity_poly.pdbx_seq_one_letter_code
_entity_poly.pdbx_strand_id
1 'polypeptide(L)'
;MARLRDWGADRVFGYAGDGVNTLLGALQRSGAPEFISTRHEELAAFMACGHAKYTGRVGVCMATQGPGAIHLLAGLYDAKLDKRPVVAVVGQVVSTALGSGYLQEVDLHTLFKDVCGQYVQTVFAPEQALMALDNAMRTAIATSTPTCLIIPHDVQQAEMPDELAHSHGVVPSAAVSAPTRITAPDDQIRSAADILNAGRRVALLVGRGAAGAADEIARVVETLGAGVTTSLLGKPVLDEGQPWHTGVMGHLGTTASAELMANCDTLLIVGSNDPWTEFYPAPGQAKAVQIDIQPRVIGAKYPVDAPVVGQAAQALSALSALLEPKPDRAWQEQVRQWREQWHAEAARRAAAETSDANPEAVVRALSDHLPADARVAVDTGSSTYWYARHLRLPPGVPAHLSGYLASMGCALPYGVAAKLDAPQRPVVALVGDGAMQMSGLLELVTIADRWRSWQDPRFVVLVLHNADLTEVSWEQREMEGNPRFAPSQDVPRFPYAGYAELLGLRGIRVTSSQEADDAWATAFSADRPTVIEAVVDAATPLLPPLMPDSKADKVRAALEQEART
;
A
#
# COMPACT_ATOMS: atom_id res chain seq x y z
N MET A 1 -1.23 28.67 6.03
CA MET A 1 -1.11 28.23 4.63
C MET A 1 0.33 28.40 4.10
N ALA A 2 0.98 29.56 4.27
CA ALA A 2 2.38 29.75 3.86
C ALA A 2 3.32 28.67 4.43
N ARG A 3 3.23 28.39 5.74
CA ARG A 3 4.08 27.37 6.40
C ARG A 3 3.88 25.94 5.86
N LEU A 4 2.69 25.57 5.41
CA LEU A 4 2.47 24.29 4.72
C LEU A 4 3.25 24.22 3.38
N ARG A 5 3.24 25.33 2.64
CA ARG A 5 4.04 25.46 1.39
C ARG A 5 5.54 25.39 1.65
N ASP A 6 6.02 26.04 2.71
CA ASP A 6 7.43 25.98 3.11
C ASP A 6 7.87 24.53 3.40
N TRP A 7 6.96 23.69 3.87
CA TRP A 7 7.16 22.24 4.05
C TRP A 7 7.00 21.42 2.77
N GLY A 8 6.69 22.06 1.64
CA GLY A 8 6.46 21.39 0.36
C GLY A 8 5.11 20.71 0.21
N ALA A 9 4.15 21.03 1.10
CA ALA A 9 2.78 20.58 0.94
C ALA A 9 2.06 21.45 -0.09
N ASP A 10 1.90 20.94 -1.30
CA ASP A 10 1.22 21.57 -2.42
C ASP A 10 -0.29 21.27 -2.47
N ARG A 11 -0.75 20.29 -1.70
CA ARG A 11 -2.17 19.89 -1.59
C ARG A 11 -2.59 19.59 -0.17
N VAL A 12 -3.88 19.80 0.08
CA VAL A 12 -4.60 19.37 1.29
C VAL A 12 -5.83 18.59 0.83
N PHE A 13 -5.91 17.33 1.20
CA PHE A 13 -7.07 16.47 0.93
C PHE A 13 -8.09 16.62 2.04
N GLY A 14 -9.37 16.85 1.72
CA GLY A 14 -10.34 17.07 2.78
C GLY A 14 -11.78 17.08 2.32
N TYR A 15 -12.67 17.12 3.31
CA TYR A 15 -14.09 17.36 3.12
C TYR A 15 -14.51 18.59 3.93
N ALA A 16 -15.39 19.42 3.34
CA ALA A 16 -15.81 20.65 3.96
C ALA A 16 -16.71 20.38 5.19
N GLY A 17 -16.52 21.16 6.22
CA GLY A 17 -17.35 21.17 7.43
C GLY A 17 -17.13 22.47 8.20
N ASP A 18 -18.10 22.84 9.01
CA ASP A 18 -18.12 24.13 9.72
C ASP A 18 -16.91 24.36 10.63
N GLY A 19 -16.43 23.31 11.29
CA GLY A 19 -15.31 23.41 12.23
C GLY A 19 -13.95 23.68 11.58
N VAL A 20 -13.85 23.70 10.25
CA VAL A 20 -12.65 24.09 9.50
C VAL A 20 -12.90 25.20 8.47
N ASN A 21 -14.07 25.85 8.52
CA ASN A 21 -14.44 26.92 7.58
C ASN A 21 -13.42 28.06 7.55
N THR A 22 -12.84 28.43 8.68
CA THR A 22 -11.81 29.48 8.77
C THR A 22 -10.55 29.06 8.01
N LEU A 23 -10.13 27.81 8.15
CA LEU A 23 -8.98 27.26 7.41
C LEU A 23 -9.26 27.14 5.92
N LEU A 24 -10.49 26.72 5.53
CA LEU A 24 -10.93 26.72 4.13
C LEU A 24 -10.93 28.12 3.53
N GLY A 25 -11.42 29.12 4.24
CA GLY A 25 -11.35 30.53 3.85
C GLY A 25 -9.90 31.01 3.69
N ALA A 26 -8.99 30.57 4.54
CA ALA A 26 -7.57 30.88 4.43
C ALA A 26 -6.93 30.20 3.20
N LEU A 27 -7.29 28.97 2.87
CA LEU A 27 -6.88 28.28 1.64
C LEU A 27 -7.35 29.04 0.39
N GLN A 28 -8.64 29.44 0.38
CA GLN A 28 -9.20 30.23 -0.71
C GLN A 28 -8.45 31.56 -0.92
N ARG A 29 -8.18 32.30 0.15
CA ARG A 29 -7.47 33.59 0.06
C ARG A 29 -6.00 33.44 -0.36
N SER A 30 -5.34 32.37 0.06
CA SER A 30 -3.93 32.14 -0.26
C SER A 30 -3.70 31.51 -1.65
N GLY A 31 -4.72 30.87 -2.22
CA GLY A 31 -4.66 30.13 -3.48
C GLY A 31 -3.77 28.88 -3.45
N ALA A 32 -3.10 28.61 -2.33
CA ALA A 32 -2.22 27.45 -2.14
C ALA A 32 -1.98 27.18 -0.65
N PRO A 33 -1.83 25.87 -0.21
CA PRO A 33 -1.93 24.63 -1.02
C PRO A 33 -3.28 24.47 -1.73
N GLU A 34 -3.33 23.67 -2.81
CA GLU A 34 -4.58 23.31 -3.46
C GLU A 34 -5.46 22.46 -2.52
N PHE A 35 -6.74 22.80 -2.39
CA PHE A 35 -7.68 21.97 -1.66
C PHE A 35 -8.31 20.94 -2.59
N ILE A 36 -8.11 19.67 -2.28
CA ILE A 36 -8.72 18.53 -2.98
C ILE A 36 -9.95 18.09 -2.21
N SER A 37 -11.13 18.46 -2.70
CA SER A 37 -12.39 18.02 -2.12
C SER A 37 -12.62 16.55 -2.44
N THR A 38 -12.70 15.72 -1.40
CA THR A 38 -13.08 14.31 -1.47
C THR A 38 -14.59 14.15 -1.33
N ARG A 39 -15.09 12.92 -1.39
CA ARG A 39 -16.53 12.62 -1.19
C ARG A 39 -16.82 12.10 0.23
N HIS A 40 -15.76 11.79 0.99
CA HIS A 40 -15.79 11.34 2.38
C HIS A 40 -14.42 11.58 3.01
N GLU A 41 -14.34 11.84 4.31
CA GLU A 41 -13.08 12.16 4.98
C GLU A 41 -12.10 10.98 5.03
N GLU A 42 -12.61 9.76 5.11
CA GLU A 42 -11.80 8.54 5.00
C GLU A 42 -10.98 8.54 3.70
N LEU A 43 -11.62 8.91 2.58
CA LEU A 43 -10.96 9.02 1.27
C LEU A 43 -9.89 10.11 1.27
N ALA A 44 -10.10 11.21 2.01
CA ALA A 44 -9.10 12.25 2.18
C ALA A 44 -7.83 11.71 2.87
N ALA A 45 -8.00 10.92 3.93
CA ALA A 45 -6.88 10.29 4.62
C ALA A 45 -6.18 9.23 3.75
N PHE A 46 -6.92 8.41 2.98
CA PHE A 46 -6.33 7.50 2.00
C PHE A 46 -5.60 8.25 0.88
N MET A 47 -6.14 9.35 0.35
CA MET A 47 -5.43 10.17 -0.65
C MET A 47 -4.13 10.75 -0.08
N ALA A 48 -4.13 11.24 1.17
CA ALA A 48 -2.93 11.72 1.84
C ALA A 48 -1.90 10.59 2.02
N CYS A 49 -2.34 9.39 2.39
CA CYS A 49 -1.49 8.21 2.46
C CYS A 49 -0.97 7.82 1.07
N GLY A 50 -1.82 7.81 0.05
CA GLY A 50 -1.45 7.56 -1.35
C GLY A 50 -0.41 8.55 -1.86
N HIS A 51 -0.60 9.84 -1.60
CA HIS A 51 0.40 10.88 -1.91
C HIS A 51 1.76 10.54 -1.28
N ALA A 52 1.78 10.18 0.01
CA ALA A 52 3.01 9.80 0.68
C ALA A 52 3.62 8.50 0.12
N LYS A 53 2.80 7.54 -0.33
CA LYS A 53 3.26 6.29 -0.96
C LYS A 53 3.93 6.54 -2.31
N TYR A 54 3.35 7.37 -3.18
CA TYR A 54 3.87 7.61 -4.53
C TYR A 54 5.00 8.65 -4.59
N THR A 55 5.04 9.61 -3.67
CA THR A 55 6.02 10.72 -3.72
C THR A 55 7.12 10.65 -2.67
N GLY A 56 6.91 9.89 -1.59
CA GLY A 56 7.78 9.91 -0.40
C GLY A 56 7.65 11.21 0.43
N ARG A 57 6.79 12.17 0.02
CA ARG A 57 6.55 13.43 0.73
C ARG A 57 5.41 13.27 1.76
N VAL A 58 5.29 14.24 2.67
CA VAL A 58 4.21 14.24 3.65
C VAL A 58 2.88 14.52 2.98
N GLY A 59 1.90 13.65 3.20
CA GLY A 59 0.51 13.90 2.84
C GLY A 59 -0.20 14.73 3.91
N VAL A 60 -1.09 15.63 3.51
CA VAL A 60 -1.87 16.45 4.45
C VAL A 60 -3.35 16.21 4.22
N CYS A 61 -4.08 15.80 5.27
CA CYS A 61 -5.53 15.71 5.22
C CYS A 61 -6.18 16.64 6.27
N MET A 62 -7.42 17.05 5.99
CA MET A 62 -8.16 17.98 6.86
C MET A 62 -9.63 17.57 6.97
N ALA A 63 -10.15 17.65 8.19
CA ALA A 63 -11.55 17.39 8.48
C ALA A 63 -12.11 18.29 9.59
N THR A 64 -13.42 18.43 9.61
CA THR A 64 -14.14 19.08 10.72
C THR A 64 -14.08 18.25 12.01
N GLN A 65 -14.51 18.81 13.13
CA GLN A 65 -14.68 18.10 14.40
C GLN A 65 -15.74 16.99 14.31
N GLY A 66 -15.90 16.22 15.38
CA GLY A 66 -16.91 15.18 15.52
C GLY A 66 -16.80 14.12 14.43
N PRO A 67 -17.84 13.94 13.60
CA PRO A 67 -17.87 12.84 12.60
C PRO A 67 -16.73 12.94 11.58
N GLY A 68 -16.38 14.14 11.12
CA GLY A 68 -15.30 14.29 10.13
C GLY A 68 -13.95 13.83 10.66
N ALA A 69 -13.64 14.15 11.91
CA ALA A 69 -12.43 13.68 12.58
C ALA A 69 -12.40 12.16 12.73
N ILE A 70 -13.53 11.56 13.13
CA ILE A 70 -13.67 10.11 13.31
C ILE A 70 -13.43 9.37 11.98
N HIS A 71 -13.98 9.88 10.88
CA HIS A 71 -13.87 9.26 9.57
C HIS A 71 -12.42 9.20 9.02
N LEU A 72 -11.52 10.08 9.46
CA LEU A 72 -10.10 10.04 9.03
C LEU A 72 -9.36 8.77 9.48
N LEU A 73 -9.84 8.08 10.52
CA LEU A 73 -9.05 7.06 11.22
C LEU A 73 -8.60 5.91 10.32
N ALA A 74 -9.44 5.37 9.45
CA ALA A 74 -9.07 4.22 8.60
C ALA A 74 -7.86 4.54 7.73
N GLY A 75 -7.87 5.67 6.99
CA GLY A 75 -6.73 6.06 6.15
C GLY A 75 -5.49 6.46 6.96
N LEU A 76 -5.65 6.99 8.18
CA LEU A 76 -4.52 7.28 9.07
C LEU A 76 -3.91 6.00 9.66
N TYR A 77 -4.72 4.98 10.00
CA TYR A 77 -4.19 3.69 10.41
C TYR A 77 -3.43 3.00 9.29
N ASP A 78 -3.93 3.09 8.05
CA ASP A 78 -3.19 2.60 6.89
C ASP A 78 -1.82 3.29 6.75
N ALA A 79 -1.77 4.62 6.89
CA ALA A 79 -0.52 5.38 6.90
C ALA A 79 0.41 4.95 8.05
N LYS A 80 -0.12 4.73 9.27
CA LYS A 80 0.65 4.27 10.44
C LYS A 80 1.28 2.91 10.19
N LEU A 81 0.48 1.94 9.77
CA LEU A 81 0.92 0.55 9.62
C LEU A 81 1.85 0.38 8.43
N ASP A 82 1.58 1.07 7.33
CA ASP A 82 2.45 1.10 6.15
C ASP A 82 3.60 2.11 6.26
N LYS A 83 3.78 2.72 7.44
CA LYS A 83 4.87 3.66 7.73
C LYS A 83 4.97 4.77 6.68
N ARG A 84 3.91 5.61 6.60
CA ARG A 84 3.83 6.75 5.70
C ARG A 84 3.62 8.04 6.47
N PRO A 85 4.36 9.10 6.15
CA PRO A 85 4.23 10.40 6.81
C PRO A 85 2.94 11.07 6.35
N VAL A 86 2.02 11.31 7.29
CA VAL A 86 0.77 12.05 7.07
C VAL A 86 0.56 13.03 8.21
N VAL A 87 0.08 14.23 7.90
CA VAL A 87 -0.37 15.21 8.91
C VAL A 87 -1.87 15.41 8.77
N ALA A 88 -2.61 15.08 9.81
CA ALA A 88 -4.03 15.39 9.93
C ALA A 88 -4.22 16.74 10.61
N VAL A 89 -5.00 17.64 10.00
CA VAL A 89 -5.42 18.92 10.56
C VAL A 89 -6.92 18.84 10.84
N VAL A 90 -7.30 18.87 12.11
CA VAL A 90 -8.68 18.63 12.54
C VAL A 90 -9.22 19.83 13.27
N GLY A 91 -10.45 20.24 12.93
CA GLY A 91 -11.18 21.24 13.70
C GLY A 91 -11.58 20.72 15.09
N GLN A 92 -11.87 21.63 16.00
CA GLN A 92 -12.50 21.34 17.29
C GLN A 92 -13.54 22.43 17.60
N VAL A 93 -14.53 22.12 18.43
CA VAL A 93 -15.47 23.12 18.93
C VAL A 93 -14.73 24.28 19.59
N VAL A 94 -15.40 25.44 19.77
CA VAL A 94 -14.79 26.60 20.44
C VAL A 94 -14.28 26.21 21.84
N SER A 95 -13.12 26.73 22.21
CA SER A 95 -12.45 26.34 23.47
C SER A 95 -13.28 26.55 24.71
N THR A 96 -14.15 27.57 24.72
CA THR A 96 -15.08 27.88 25.83
C THR A 96 -16.24 26.88 25.98
N ALA A 97 -16.51 26.06 24.96
CA ALA A 97 -17.53 25.01 24.97
C ALA A 97 -16.98 23.61 25.31
N LEU A 98 -15.67 23.43 25.32
CA LEU A 98 -15.06 22.13 25.63
C LEU A 98 -15.39 21.68 27.05
N GLY A 99 -15.82 20.42 27.18
CA GLY A 99 -16.25 19.83 28.46
C GLY A 99 -17.72 20.06 28.80
N SER A 100 -18.49 20.75 27.95
CA SER A 100 -19.91 21.00 28.17
C SER A 100 -20.85 19.97 27.55
N GLY A 101 -20.35 19.04 26.74
CA GLY A 101 -21.15 18.16 25.90
C GLY A 101 -21.76 18.89 24.69
N TYR A 102 -21.06 19.89 24.18
CA TYR A 102 -21.51 20.68 23.04
C TYR A 102 -21.64 19.82 21.75
N LEU A 103 -22.47 20.30 20.82
CA LEU A 103 -22.70 19.60 19.55
C LEU A 103 -21.38 19.24 18.87
N GLN A 104 -21.22 17.97 18.46
CA GLN A 104 -20.02 17.41 17.81
C GLN A 104 -18.74 17.44 18.68
N GLU A 105 -18.86 17.69 19.97
CA GLU A 105 -17.72 17.57 20.87
C GLU A 105 -17.27 16.11 20.99
N VAL A 106 -16.02 15.86 20.68
CA VAL A 106 -15.34 14.58 20.86
C VAL A 106 -13.98 14.85 21.50
N ASP A 107 -13.53 13.99 22.41
CA ASP A 107 -12.17 14.02 22.92
C ASP A 107 -11.20 13.57 21.81
N LEU A 108 -10.88 14.51 20.92
CA LEU A 108 -10.03 14.26 19.76
C LEU A 108 -8.61 13.89 20.15
N HIS A 109 -8.10 14.40 21.27
CA HIS A 109 -6.75 14.04 21.71
C HIS A 109 -6.67 12.55 22.05
N THR A 110 -7.62 12.02 22.78
CA THR A 110 -7.71 10.58 23.07
C THR A 110 -8.02 9.76 21.81
N LEU A 111 -8.92 10.25 20.96
CA LEU A 111 -9.28 9.57 19.70
C LEU A 111 -8.07 9.33 18.81
N PHE A 112 -7.19 10.33 18.62
CA PHE A 112 -6.01 10.23 17.76
C PHE A 112 -4.78 9.66 18.48
N LYS A 113 -4.82 9.43 19.78
CA LYS A 113 -3.66 9.04 20.59
C LYS A 113 -3.01 7.76 20.12
N ASP A 114 -3.77 6.74 19.73
CA ASP A 114 -3.17 5.52 19.20
C ASP A 114 -2.63 5.74 17.78
N VAL A 115 -3.46 6.23 16.87
CA VAL A 115 -3.10 6.32 15.44
C VAL A 115 -1.98 7.33 15.17
N CYS A 116 -1.99 8.49 15.86
CA CYS A 116 -1.03 9.58 15.72
C CYS A 116 -0.13 9.74 16.96
N GLY A 117 0.08 8.69 17.74
CA GLY A 117 0.66 8.73 19.09
C GLY A 117 2.07 9.32 19.20
N GLN A 118 2.79 9.50 18.10
CA GLN A 118 4.09 10.19 18.10
C GLN A 118 3.92 11.71 18.28
N TYR A 119 2.84 12.29 17.75
CA TYR A 119 2.52 13.70 17.94
C TYR A 119 1.03 13.97 17.70
N VAL A 120 0.29 14.22 18.78
CA VAL A 120 -1.07 14.75 18.79
C VAL A 120 -1.05 16.02 19.61
N GLN A 121 -1.40 17.15 19.00
CA GLN A 121 -1.34 18.45 19.69
C GLN A 121 -2.58 19.27 19.45
N THR A 122 -3.22 19.69 20.56
CA THR A 122 -4.24 20.76 20.52
C THR A 122 -3.53 22.11 20.54
N VAL A 123 -3.88 22.96 19.59
CA VAL A 123 -3.38 24.34 19.48
C VAL A 123 -4.25 25.24 20.34
N PHE A 124 -3.69 25.81 21.40
CA PHE A 124 -4.43 26.64 22.37
C PHE A 124 -4.37 28.14 22.10
N ALA A 125 -3.42 28.56 21.27
CA ALA A 125 -3.25 29.97 20.91
C ALA A 125 -2.68 30.10 19.50
N PRO A 126 -2.99 31.18 18.75
CA PRO A 126 -2.50 31.34 17.38
C PRO A 126 -0.96 31.35 17.30
N GLU A 127 -0.26 31.90 18.28
CA GLU A 127 1.20 31.92 18.36
C GLU A 127 1.83 30.53 18.42
N GLN A 128 1.09 29.53 18.91
CA GLN A 128 1.55 28.14 18.97
C GLN A 128 1.48 27.44 17.61
N ALA A 129 0.63 27.91 16.69
CA ALA A 129 0.25 27.17 15.49
C ALA A 129 1.43 26.81 14.59
N LEU A 130 2.37 27.74 14.38
CA LEU A 130 3.53 27.47 13.51
C LEU A 130 4.46 26.42 14.12
N MET A 131 4.78 26.53 15.39
CA MET A 131 5.61 25.56 16.11
C MET A 131 4.95 24.18 16.13
N ALA A 132 3.65 24.11 16.41
CA ALA A 132 2.90 22.86 16.42
C ALA A 132 2.89 22.19 15.04
N LEU A 133 2.66 22.96 13.96
CA LEU A 133 2.73 22.46 12.59
C LEU A 133 4.14 21.94 12.25
N ASP A 134 5.17 22.71 12.56
CA ASP A 134 6.55 22.32 12.28
C ASP A 134 6.92 21.03 13.02
N ASN A 135 6.48 20.85 14.25
CA ASN A 135 6.70 19.63 15.02
C ASN A 135 5.91 18.45 14.45
N ALA A 136 4.66 18.65 14.02
CA ALA A 136 3.86 17.62 13.36
C ALA A 136 4.54 17.14 12.08
N MET A 137 4.98 18.06 11.23
CA MET A 137 5.67 17.75 9.96
C MET A 137 7.01 17.03 10.21
N ARG A 138 7.86 17.55 11.09
CA ARG A 138 9.14 16.90 11.43
C ARG A 138 8.96 15.50 12.01
N THR A 139 8.01 15.35 12.92
CA THR A 139 7.73 14.05 13.54
C THR A 139 7.21 13.06 12.51
N ALA A 140 6.26 13.46 11.66
CA ALA A 140 5.74 12.61 10.60
C ALA A 140 6.87 12.11 9.68
N ILE A 141 7.78 13.00 9.27
CA ILE A 141 8.94 12.66 8.41
C ILE A 141 9.91 11.72 9.15
N ALA A 142 10.30 12.07 10.38
CA ALA A 142 11.32 11.34 11.12
C ALA A 142 10.87 9.94 11.53
N THR A 143 9.60 9.76 11.85
CA THR A 143 9.03 8.50 12.32
C THR A 143 8.30 7.71 11.23
N SER A 144 8.07 8.33 10.05
CA SER A 144 7.24 7.77 8.96
C SER A 144 5.87 7.30 9.47
N THR A 145 5.20 8.14 10.27
CA THR A 145 3.88 7.85 10.86
C THR A 145 2.97 9.07 10.78
N PRO A 146 1.64 8.91 10.89
CA PRO A 146 0.75 10.03 10.97
C PRO A 146 0.91 10.84 12.27
N THR A 147 0.66 12.13 12.18
CA THR A 147 0.55 13.09 13.29
C THR A 147 -0.74 13.87 13.18
N CYS A 148 -1.21 14.49 14.27
CA CYS A 148 -2.48 15.22 14.29
C CYS A 148 -2.34 16.58 14.98
N LEU A 149 -2.89 17.61 14.33
CA LEU A 149 -3.14 18.93 14.90
C LEU A 149 -4.63 19.14 15.10
N ILE A 150 -5.02 19.47 16.31
CA ILE A 150 -6.39 19.77 16.69
C ILE A 150 -6.47 21.27 16.93
N ILE A 151 -7.33 21.99 16.17
CA ILE A 151 -7.38 23.45 16.22
C ILE A 151 -8.79 23.89 16.56
N PRO A 152 -9.05 24.40 17.78
CA PRO A 152 -10.34 24.94 18.17
C PRO A 152 -10.78 26.09 17.25
N HIS A 153 -12.09 26.22 17.04
CA HIS A 153 -12.64 27.15 16.06
C HIS A 153 -12.28 28.62 16.37
N ASP A 154 -12.32 29.03 17.63
CA ASP A 154 -11.92 30.36 18.08
C ASP A 154 -10.42 30.63 17.85
N VAL A 155 -9.56 29.63 18.03
CA VAL A 155 -8.13 29.75 17.72
C VAL A 155 -7.90 29.89 16.21
N GLN A 156 -8.70 29.24 15.36
CA GLN A 156 -8.61 29.43 13.91
C GLN A 156 -8.99 30.85 13.48
N GLN A 157 -9.90 31.50 14.22
CA GLN A 157 -10.36 32.87 13.94
C GLN A 157 -9.44 33.95 14.50
N ALA A 158 -8.62 33.60 15.48
CA ALA A 158 -7.72 34.56 16.10
C ALA A 158 -6.65 35.05 15.13
N GLU A 159 -6.31 36.33 15.22
CA GLU A 159 -5.24 36.92 14.43
C GLU A 159 -3.87 36.43 14.93
N MET A 160 -3.04 36.00 13.98
CA MET A 160 -1.64 35.74 14.26
C MET A 160 -0.88 37.05 14.32
N PRO A 161 -0.09 37.33 15.36
CA PRO A 161 0.80 38.50 15.36
C PRO A 161 1.74 38.47 14.16
N ASP A 162 1.98 39.64 13.54
CA ASP A 162 2.89 39.78 12.39
C ASP A 162 4.31 39.33 12.76
N GLU A 163 4.74 39.64 13.97
CA GLU A 163 6.01 39.18 14.55
C GLU A 163 5.74 38.47 15.88
N LEU A 164 6.33 37.29 16.04
CA LEU A 164 6.34 36.60 17.32
C LEU A 164 7.26 37.33 18.28
N ALA A 165 6.74 37.80 19.40
CA ALA A 165 7.53 38.46 20.42
C ALA A 165 8.62 37.50 20.95
N HIS A 166 9.86 37.97 21.03
CA HIS A 166 10.94 37.25 21.70
C HIS A 166 10.75 37.33 23.22
N SER A 167 9.88 36.46 23.74
CA SER A 167 9.51 36.42 25.15
C SER A 167 9.41 34.98 25.67
N HIS A 168 9.42 34.82 26.97
CA HIS A 168 9.26 33.51 27.60
C HIS A 168 7.94 32.85 27.17
N GLY A 169 8.01 31.58 26.73
CA GLY A 169 6.86 30.80 26.31
C GLY A 169 6.52 30.90 24.81
N VAL A 170 7.08 31.83 24.07
CA VAL A 170 6.96 31.88 22.60
C VAL A 170 8.12 31.14 21.97
N VAL A 171 7.83 30.13 21.15
CA VAL A 171 8.84 29.25 20.54
C VAL A 171 8.85 29.48 19.03
N PRO A 172 9.83 30.26 18.51
CA PRO A 172 10.01 30.37 17.08
C PRO A 172 10.55 29.05 16.50
N SER A 173 10.05 28.67 15.35
CA SER A 173 10.44 27.44 14.67
C SER A 173 10.57 27.66 13.16
N ALA A 174 11.20 26.73 12.45
CA ALA A 174 11.41 26.77 11.03
C ALA A 174 10.92 25.50 10.32
N ALA A 175 10.47 25.66 9.08
CA ALA A 175 10.10 24.56 8.19
C ALA A 175 11.37 23.91 7.62
N VAL A 176 12.04 23.11 8.44
CA VAL A 176 13.26 22.40 8.06
C VAL A 176 13.26 20.98 8.59
N SER A 177 13.69 20.06 7.73
CA SER A 177 13.94 18.66 8.04
C SER A 177 15.21 18.22 7.31
N ALA A 178 15.97 17.35 7.95
CA ALA A 178 17.11 16.69 7.32
C ALA A 178 16.80 15.18 7.19
N PRO A 179 17.09 14.56 6.04
CA PRO A 179 16.91 13.13 5.89
C PRO A 179 17.88 12.39 6.80
N THR A 180 17.36 11.45 7.57
CA THR A 180 18.19 10.57 8.41
C THR A 180 18.90 9.56 7.51
N ARG A 181 20.24 9.47 7.63
CA ARG A 181 21.06 8.44 7.00
C ARG A 181 21.61 7.52 8.08
N ILE A 182 21.33 6.23 7.96
CA ILE A 182 21.80 5.21 8.91
C ILE A 182 22.80 4.32 8.18
N THR A 183 24.06 4.40 8.59
CA THR A 183 25.16 3.57 8.05
C THR A 183 25.41 2.41 9.00
N ALA A 184 25.42 1.20 8.48
CA ALA A 184 25.68 0.01 9.27
C ALA A 184 27.14 -0.02 9.75
N PRO A 185 27.40 -0.41 11.01
CA PRO A 185 28.76 -0.63 11.52
C PRO A 185 29.49 -1.75 10.75
N ASP A 186 30.81 -1.61 10.59
CA ASP A 186 31.64 -2.57 9.84
C ASP A 186 31.65 -3.98 10.44
N ASP A 187 31.55 -4.12 11.74
CA ASP A 187 31.47 -5.41 12.42
C ASP A 187 30.17 -6.14 12.11
N GLN A 188 29.05 -5.43 12.02
CA GLN A 188 27.78 -6.01 11.57
C GLN A 188 27.86 -6.48 10.12
N ILE A 189 28.48 -5.68 9.24
CA ILE A 189 28.67 -6.06 7.83
C ILE A 189 29.58 -7.29 7.71
N ARG A 190 30.68 -7.37 8.47
CA ARG A 190 31.56 -8.55 8.48
C ARG A 190 30.84 -9.80 8.96
N SER A 191 30.12 -9.72 10.08
CA SER A 191 29.35 -10.85 10.62
C SER A 191 28.30 -11.35 9.61
N ALA A 192 27.64 -10.44 8.92
CA ALA A 192 26.68 -10.78 7.86
C ALA A 192 27.38 -11.48 6.68
N ALA A 193 28.54 -10.97 6.23
CA ALA A 193 29.32 -11.57 5.15
C ALA A 193 29.78 -13.00 5.49
N ASP A 194 30.25 -13.24 6.71
CA ASP A 194 30.68 -14.57 7.15
C ASP A 194 29.56 -15.61 7.04
N ILE A 195 28.33 -15.25 7.47
CA ILE A 195 27.16 -16.13 7.36
C ILE A 195 26.79 -16.40 5.92
N LEU A 196 26.74 -15.35 5.07
CA LEU A 196 26.35 -15.47 3.67
C LEU A 196 27.39 -16.24 2.84
N ASN A 197 28.68 -16.06 3.12
CA ASN A 197 29.76 -16.80 2.47
C ASN A 197 29.73 -18.29 2.84
N ALA A 198 29.39 -18.63 4.09
CA ALA A 198 29.26 -20.01 4.55
C ALA A 198 28.03 -20.74 4.00
N GLY A 199 26.96 -20.00 3.67
CA GLY A 199 25.70 -20.56 3.15
C GLY A 199 25.87 -21.24 1.80
N ARG A 200 25.08 -22.27 1.51
CA ARG A 200 25.09 -23.01 0.25
C ARG A 200 23.83 -22.77 -0.57
N ARG A 201 22.69 -22.65 0.11
CA ARG A 201 21.37 -22.43 -0.48
C ARG A 201 20.81 -21.12 0.03
N VAL A 202 21.33 -20.02 -0.52
CA VAL A 202 21.00 -18.67 -0.06
C VAL A 202 19.68 -18.21 -0.68
N ALA A 203 18.77 -17.74 0.16
CA ALA A 203 17.54 -17.06 -0.23
C ALA A 203 17.54 -15.61 0.25
N LEU A 204 16.96 -14.72 -0.55
CA LEU A 204 16.68 -13.33 -0.17
C LEU A 204 15.17 -13.11 -0.03
N LEU A 205 14.76 -12.46 1.06
CA LEU A 205 13.44 -11.88 1.22
C LEU A 205 13.55 -10.36 1.12
N VAL A 206 13.03 -9.80 0.03
CA VAL A 206 13.14 -8.38 -0.28
C VAL A 206 11.82 -7.67 0.01
N GLY A 207 11.85 -6.72 0.91
CA GLY A 207 10.69 -5.88 1.24
C GLY A 207 10.79 -4.48 0.65
N ARG A 208 9.76 -3.69 0.92
CA ARG A 208 9.68 -2.28 0.49
C ARG A 208 10.85 -1.41 0.98
N GLY A 209 11.44 -1.73 2.14
CA GLY A 209 12.60 -1.00 2.67
C GLY A 209 13.86 -1.14 1.81
N ALA A 210 13.85 -2.03 0.82
CA ALA A 210 14.90 -2.18 -0.17
C ALA A 210 14.67 -1.34 -1.44
N ALA A 211 13.66 -0.47 -1.47
CA ALA A 211 13.42 0.42 -2.61
C ALA A 211 14.68 1.25 -2.92
N GLY A 212 15.08 1.28 -4.18
CA GLY A 212 16.31 1.93 -4.65
C GLY A 212 17.60 1.12 -4.46
N ALA A 213 17.51 -0.16 -4.08
CA ALA A 213 18.65 -1.06 -3.92
C ALA A 213 18.64 -2.26 -4.90
N ALA A 214 17.88 -2.16 -6.00
CA ALA A 214 17.71 -3.25 -6.96
C ALA A 214 19.05 -3.73 -7.56
N ASP A 215 19.93 -2.80 -7.92
CA ASP A 215 21.25 -3.12 -8.49
C ASP A 215 22.17 -3.81 -7.47
N GLU A 216 22.11 -3.37 -6.20
CA GLU A 216 22.86 -3.99 -5.10
C GLU A 216 22.37 -5.41 -4.84
N ILE A 217 21.07 -5.62 -4.84
CA ILE A 217 20.44 -6.94 -4.69
C ILE A 217 20.87 -7.84 -5.83
N ALA A 218 20.81 -7.38 -7.08
CA ALA A 218 21.22 -8.17 -8.23
C ALA A 218 22.70 -8.61 -8.14
N ARG A 219 23.60 -7.72 -7.68
CA ARG A 219 25.03 -8.07 -7.45
C ARG A 219 25.20 -9.13 -6.36
N VAL A 220 24.51 -9.01 -5.25
CA VAL A 220 24.53 -10.00 -4.16
C VAL A 220 24.02 -11.35 -4.66
N VAL A 221 22.91 -11.35 -5.37
CA VAL A 221 22.30 -12.56 -5.96
C VAL A 221 23.25 -13.25 -6.91
N GLU A 222 23.88 -12.51 -7.82
CA GLU A 222 24.83 -13.07 -8.78
C GLU A 222 26.08 -13.64 -8.10
N THR A 223 26.61 -12.93 -7.11
CA THR A 223 27.79 -13.38 -6.36
C THR A 223 27.50 -14.68 -5.60
N LEU A 224 26.36 -14.77 -4.93
CA LEU A 224 26.00 -15.91 -4.07
C LEU A 224 25.26 -17.04 -4.82
N GLY A 225 24.88 -16.86 -6.08
CA GLY A 225 24.00 -17.81 -6.77
C GLY A 225 22.66 -17.97 -6.06
N ALA A 226 22.12 -16.89 -5.50
CA ALA A 226 20.96 -16.92 -4.62
C ALA A 226 19.63 -16.90 -5.39
N GLY A 227 18.54 -17.35 -4.71
CA GLY A 227 17.16 -17.11 -5.13
C GLY A 227 16.57 -15.93 -4.38
N VAL A 228 15.55 -15.27 -4.96
CA VAL A 228 14.89 -14.11 -4.36
C VAL A 228 13.38 -14.27 -4.36
N THR A 229 12.77 -13.93 -3.24
CA THR A 229 11.34 -13.68 -3.13
C THR A 229 11.10 -12.28 -2.58
N THR A 230 9.93 -11.71 -2.85
CA THR A 230 9.55 -10.40 -2.31
C THR A 230 8.41 -10.53 -1.31
N SER A 231 8.34 -9.62 -0.35
CA SER A 231 7.08 -9.38 0.37
C SER A 231 6.05 -8.74 -0.59
N LEU A 232 4.78 -8.76 -0.22
CA LEU A 232 3.72 -8.12 -1.02
C LEU A 232 4.03 -6.65 -1.35
N LEU A 233 4.43 -5.86 -0.35
CA LEU A 233 4.84 -4.46 -0.54
C LEU A 233 6.22 -4.32 -1.21
N GLY A 234 7.00 -5.37 -1.25
CA GLY A 234 8.31 -5.43 -1.92
C GLY A 234 8.24 -5.76 -3.41
N LYS A 235 7.08 -6.25 -3.90
CA LYS A 235 6.91 -6.65 -5.31
C LYS A 235 7.41 -5.61 -6.33
N PRO A 236 7.14 -4.29 -6.19
CA PRO A 236 7.60 -3.30 -7.14
C PRO A 236 9.10 -2.95 -7.06
N VAL A 237 9.84 -3.52 -6.10
CA VAL A 237 11.26 -3.18 -5.87
C VAL A 237 12.16 -3.81 -6.94
N LEU A 238 11.79 -4.98 -7.43
CA LEU A 238 12.60 -5.78 -8.36
C LEU A 238 11.86 -6.06 -9.66
N ASP A 239 12.64 -6.27 -10.72
CA ASP A 239 12.13 -6.82 -11.97
C ASP A 239 11.80 -8.32 -11.82
N GLU A 240 10.53 -8.67 -11.97
CA GLU A 240 10.06 -10.05 -11.90
C GLU A 240 10.48 -10.90 -13.12
N GLY A 241 11.02 -10.28 -14.17
CA GLY A 241 11.59 -10.96 -15.33
C GLY A 241 12.88 -11.72 -15.03
N GLN A 242 13.56 -11.41 -13.93
CA GLN A 242 14.83 -12.02 -13.56
C GLN A 242 14.69 -13.52 -13.27
N PRO A 243 15.61 -14.38 -13.76
CA PRO A 243 15.50 -15.84 -13.62
C PRO A 243 15.58 -16.37 -12.19
N TRP A 244 16.15 -15.59 -11.29
CA TRP A 244 16.28 -15.90 -9.86
C TRP A 244 15.11 -15.38 -8.99
N HIS A 245 14.15 -14.65 -9.57
CA HIS A 245 13.00 -14.08 -8.85
C HIS A 245 11.82 -15.07 -8.84
N THR A 246 11.42 -15.52 -7.66
CA THR A 246 10.39 -16.56 -7.48
C THR A 246 8.97 -16.03 -7.27
N GLY A 247 8.80 -14.71 -7.22
CA GLY A 247 7.51 -14.05 -6.96
C GLY A 247 7.36 -13.59 -5.51
N VAL A 248 6.11 -13.32 -5.12
CA VAL A 248 5.76 -12.87 -3.76
C VAL A 248 5.73 -14.06 -2.80
N MET A 249 6.20 -13.84 -1.54
CA MET A 249 6.10 -14.78 -0.44
C MET A 249 4.76 -14.65 0.29
N GLY A 250 4.38 -15.68 1.02
CA GLY A 250 3.26 -15.66 1.94
C GLY A 250 1.97 -16.25 1.36
N HIS A 251 0.86 -16.00 2.02
CA HIS A 251 -0.47 -16.53 1.69
C HIS A 251 -0.91 -16.17 0.27
N LEU A 252 -0.56 -14.96 -0.16
CA LEU A 252 -0.83 -14.41 -1.50
C LEU A 252 0.23 -14.82 -2.55
N GLY A 253 1.24 -15.59 -2.14
CA GLY A 253 2.45 -15.82 -2.90
C GLY A 253 2.36 -16.95 -3.93
N THR A 254 3.53 -17.35 -4.39
CA THR A 254 3.74 -18.37 -5.41
C THR A 254 4.26 -19.67 -4.81
N THR A 255 4.04 -20.82 -5.47
CA THR A 255 4.65 -22.09 -5.05
C THR A 255 6.18 -22.03 -5.13
N ALA A 256 6.73 -21.32 -6.11
CA ALA A 256 8.18 -21.13 -6.25
C ALA A 256 8.81 -20.39 -5.05
N SER A 257 8.11 -19.37 -4.50
CA SER A 257 8.58 -18.65 -3.31
C SER A 257 8.52 -19.54 -2.06
N ALA A 258 7.48 -20.36 -1.96
CA ALA A 258 7.32 -21.30 -0.86
C ALA A 258 8.42 -22.39 -0.89
N GLU A 259 8.73 -22.95 -2.06
CA GLU A 259 9.83 -23.92 -2.25
C GLU A 259 11.20 -23.29 -1.94
N LEU A 260 11.43 -22.03 -2.36
CA LEU A 260 12.65 -21.30 -2.03
C LEU A 260 12.86 -21.21 -0.53
N MET A 261 11.85 -20.80 0.23
CA MET A 261 11.91 -20.61 1.68
C MET A 261 12.00 -21.95 2.43
N ALA A 262 11.28 -22.98 1.97
CA ALA A 262 11.31 -24.31 2.59
C ALA A 262 12.65 -25.03 2.44
N ASN A 263 13.46 -24.67 1.44
CA ASN A 263 14.68 -25.41 1.12
C ASN A 263 15.98 -24.63 1.33
N CYS A 264 15.95 -23.34 1.65
CA CYS A 264 17.18 -22.56 1.91
C CYS A 264 17.83 -22.95 3.25
N ASP A 265 19.17 -22.78 3.32
CA ASP A 265 19.95 -22.92 4.55
C ASP A 265 20.47 -21.57 5.09
N THR A 266 20.31 -20.53 4.30
CA THR A 266 20.75 -19.18 4.67
C THR A 266 19.76 -18.17 4.11
N LEU A 267 19.27 -17.26 4.97
CA LEU A 267 18.27 -16.26 4.62
C LEU A 267 18.81 -14.85 4.82
N LEU A 268 18.77 -14.03 3.79
CA LEU A 268 19.01 -12.58 3.85
C LEU A 268 17.69 -11.82 3.73
N ILE A 269 17.27 -11.15 4.81
CA ILE A 269 16.08 -10.31 4.83
C ILE A 269 16.50 -8.86 4.62
N VAL A 270 15.95 -8.19 3.61
CA VAL A 270 16.30 -6.81 3.26
C VAL A 270 15.07 -5.92 3.30
N GLY A 271 14.98 -5.07 4.30
CA GLY A 271 13.91 -4.08 4.44
C GLY A 271 12.50 -4.68 4.48
N SER A 272 12.36 -5.85 5.06
CA SER A 272 11.10 -6.58 5.20
C SER A 272 10.82 -6.95 6.66
N ASN A 273 9.54 -6.86 7.03
CA ASN A 273 8.98 -7.40 8.27
C ASN A 273 7.68 -8.13 7.94
N ASP A 274 7.71 -8.99 6.93
CA ASP A 274 6.54 -9.69 6.40
C ASP A 274 5.82 -10.47 7.52
N PRO A 275 4.48 -10.37 7.64
CA PRO A 275 3.75 -10.97 8.75
C PRO A 275 3.53 -12.47 8.64
N TRP A 276 3.68 -13.06 7.45
CA TRP A 276 3.33 -14.45 7.16
C TRP A 276 4.43 -15.42 7.62
N THR A 277 4.56 -15.58 8.94
CA THR A 277 5.67 -16.32 9.57
C THR A 277 5.70 -17.81 9.24
N GLU A 278 4.58 -18.41 8.89
CA GLU A 278 4.46 -19.80 8.46
C GLU A 278 5.12 -20.08 7.09
N PHE A 279 5.42 -19.05 6.31
CA PHE A 279 6.12 -19.17 5.03
C PHE A 279 7.62 -18.85 5.12
N TYR A 280 8.12 -18.52 6.30
CA TYR A 280 9.57 -18.46 6.55
C TYR A 280 10.14 -19.88 6.63
N PRO A 281 11.48 -20.04 6.53
CA PRO A 281 12.11 -21.33 6.81
C PRO A 281 11.72 -21.84 8.20
N ALA A 282 11.67 -23.16 8.38
CA ALA A 282 11.40 -23.73 9.70
C ALA A 282 12.43 -23.22 10.75
N PRO A 283 12.05 -23.03 12.01
CA PRO A 283 12.97 -22.59 13.05
C PRO A 283 14.24 -23.47 13.12
N GLY A 284 15.42 -22.86 12.99
CA GLY A 284 16.71 -23.56 12.99
C GLY A 284 17.13 -24.15 11.63
N GLN A 285 16.30 -24.06 10.59
CA GLN A 285 16.63 -24.52 9.25
C GLN A 285 17.69 -23.63 8.59
N ALA A 286 17.54 -22.31 8.67
CA ALA A 286 18.40 -21.35 8.02
C ALA A 286 19.09 -20.42 9.02
N LYS A 287 20.35 -20.10 8.78
CA LYS A 287 21.04 -18.97 9.39
C LYS A 287 20.55 -17.69 8.74
N ALA A 288 20.24 -16.66 9.55
CA ALA A 288 19.63 -15.46 9.03
C ALA A 288 20.43 -14.17 9.28
N VAL A 289 20.45 -13.35 8.24
CA VAL A 289 20.91 -11.96 8.26
C VAL A 289 19.72 -11.06 8.00
N GLN A 290 19.55 -9.98 8.74
CA GLN A 290 18.50 -8.99 8.45
C GLN A 290 19.07 -7.58 8.41
N ILE A 291 18.80 -6.88 7.31
CA ILE A 291 19.14 -5.47 7.09
C ILE A 291 17.86 -4.64 7.22
N ASP A 292 17.83 -3.72 8.18
CA ASP A 292 16.72 -2.77 8.34
C ASP A 292 17.20 -1.46 8.97
N ILE A 293 16.52 -0.36 8.73
CA ILE A 293 16.78 0.94 9.37
C ILE A 293 16.21 1.02 10.80
N GLN A 294 15.29 0.12 11.16
CA GLN A 294 14.62 0.11 12.45
C GLN A 294 15.07 -1.09 13.30
N PRO A 295 15.93 -0.90 14.31
CA PRO A 295 16.44 -2.00 15.12
C PRO A 295 15.36 -2.89 15.75
N ARG A 296 14.21 -2.30 16.09
CA ARG A 296 13.09 -3.01 16.75
C ARG A 296 12.40 -4.08 15.89
N VAL A 297 12.60 -4.06 14.55
CA VAL A 297 11.98 -5.05 13.66
C VAL A 297 12.93 -6.19 13.31
N ILE A 298 14.22 -6.02 13.57
CA ILE A 298 15.23 -7.06 13.32
C ILE A 298 14.99 -8.22 14.30
N GLY A 299 14.86 -9.43 13.76
CA GLY A 299 14.55 -10.61 14.54
C GLY A 299 13.08 -10.74 15.00
N ALA A 300 12.20 -9.82 14.63
CA ALA A 300 10.82 -9.81 15.11
C ALA A 300 9.93 -10.87 14.45
N LYS A 301 10.31 -11.41 13.29
CA LYS A 301 9.52 -12.40 12.51
C LYS A 301 10.26 -13.72 12.30
N TYR A 302 11.58 -13.68 12.33
CA TYR A 302 12.44 -14.87 12.20
C TYR A 302 13.68 -14.69 13.09
N PRO A 303 14.23 -15.76 13.71
CA PRO A 303 15.48 -15.68 14.44
C PRO A 303 16.63 -15.20 13.54
N VAL A 304 17.35 -14.16 13.96
CA VAL A 304 18.42 -13.53 13.19
C VAL A 304 19.76 -13.75 13.89
N ASP A 305 20.74 -14.27 13.16
CA ASP A 305 22.10 -14.51 13.65
C ASP A 305 23.00 -13.27 13.50
N ALA A 306 22.82 -12.49 12.41
CA ALA A 306 23.55 -11.23 12.20
C ALA A 306 22.57 -10.07 11.92
N PRO A 307 22.32 -9.18 12.89
CA PRO A 307 21.57 -7.95 12.67
C PRO A 307 22.44 -6.90 11.97
N VAL A 308 21.86 -6.20 10.98
CA VAL A 308 22.51 -5.08 10.29
C VAL A 308 21.57 -3.88 10.32
N VAL A 309 21.93 -2.86 11.10
CA VAL A 309 21.14 -1.62 11.21
C VAL A 309 21.67 -0.59 10.23
N GLY A 310 20.98 -0.42 9.10
CA GLY A 310 21.43 0.50 8.04
C GLY A 310 20.49 0.57 6.85
N GLN A 311 20.72 1.56 6.00
CA GLN A 311 19.99 1.68 4.72
C GLN A 311 20.37 0.55 3.77
N ALA A 312 19.38 -0.07 3.12
CA ALA A 312 19.55 -1.26 2.29
C ALA A 312 20.65 -1.10 1.23
N ALA A 313 20.59 -0.07 0.39
CA ALA A 313 21.57 0.11 -0.69
C ALA A 313 23.01 0.25 -0.16
N GLN A 314 23.23 1.04 0.90
CA GLN A 314 24.56 1.24 1.49
C GLN A 314 25.08 -0.04 2.16
N ALA A 315 24.22 -0.71 2.93
CA ALA A 315 24.58 -1.96 3.61
C ALA A 315 24.91 -3.08 2.61
N LEU A 316 24.09 -3.24 1.57
CA LEU A 316 24.32 -4.23 0.49
C LEU A 316 25.57 -3.90 -0.33
N SER A 317 25.85 -2.62 -0.60
CA SER A 317 27.09 -2.21 -1.28
C SER A 317 28.33 -2.56 -0.47
N ALA A 318 28.34 -2.24 0.84
CA ALA A 318 29.43 -2.61 1.74
C ALA A 318 29.57 -4.13 1.88
N LEU A 319 28.44 -4.85 1.97
CA LEU A 319 28.41 -6.30 2.06
C LEU A 319 28.98 -6.95 0.79
N SER A 320 28.61 -6.46 -0.39
CA SER A 320 29.08 -6.99 -1.69
C SER A 320 30.60 -6.99 -1.83
N ALA A 321 31.31 -6.08 -1.17
CA ALA A 321 32.77 -6.01 -1.19
C ALA A 321 33.43 -7.15 -0.38
N LEU A 322 32.68 -7.83 0.49
CA LEU A 322 33.16 -8.92 1.37
C LEU A 322 32.60 -10.29 0.96
N LEU A 323 31.67 -10.33 -0.01
CA LEU A 323 31.10 -11.58 -0.48
C LEU A 323 32.04 -12.30 -1.46
N GLU A 324 32.09 -13.63 -1.34
CA GLU A 324 32.87 -14.51 -2.19
C GLU A 324 31.99 -15.15 -3.27
N PRO A 325 32.39 -15.10 -4.56
CA PRO A 325 31.64 -15.74 -5.62
C PRO A 325 31.53 -17.26 -5.41
N LYS A 326 30.31 -17.78 -5.50
CA LYS A 326 30.04 -19.22 -5.43
C LYS A 326 30.10 -19.83 -6.83
N PRO A 327 31.04 -20.75 -7.11
CA PRO A 327 31.14 -21.38 -8.43
C PRO A 327 30.02 -22.40 -8.71
N ASP A 328 29.48 -23.03 -7.66
CA ASP A 328 28.37 -23.99 -7.78
C ASP A 328 27.06 -23.23 -7.97
N ARG A 329 26.36 -23.46 -9.06
CA ARG A 329 25.10 -22.86 -9.46
C ARG A 329 23.90 -23.80 -9.38
N ALA A 330 24.09 -25.01 -8.82
CA ALA A 330 23.03 -26.00 -8.74
C ALA A 330 21.79 -25.47 -7.97
N TRP A 331 22.01 -24.67 -6.92
CA TRP A 331 20.92 -24.02 -6.18
C TRP A 331 20.15 -23.01 -7.05
N GLN A 332 20.86 -22.13 -7.75
CA GLN A 332 20.24 -21.13 -8.61
C GLN A 332 19.46 -21.79 -9.77
N GLU A 333 19.99 -22.89 -10.30
CA GLU A 333 19.29 -23.68 -11.31
C GLU A 333 18.02 -24.32 -10.76
N GLN A 334 18.03 -24.82 -9.52
CA GLN A 334 16.83 -25.34 -8.86
C GLN A 334 15.77 -24.24 -8.65
N VAL A 335 16.19 -23.04 -8.25
CA VAL A 335 15.31 -21.87 -8.11
C VAL A 335 14.65 -21.52 -9.45
N ARG A 336 15.45 -21.53 -10.55
CA ARG A 336 14.94 -21.29 -11.90
C ARG A 336 13.87 -22.32 -12.29
N GLN A 337 14.08 -23.60 -11.98
CA GLN A 337 13.12 -24.67 -12.26
C GLN A 337 11.80 -24.47 -11.51
N TRP A 338 11.82 -24.14 -10.22
CA TRP A 338 10.60 -23.84 -9.46
C TRP A 338 9.84 -22.64 -10.05
N ARG A 339 10.57 -21.60 -10.45
CA ARG A 339 9.98 -20.44 -11.10
C ARG A 339 9.30 -20.82 -12.43
N GLU A 340 9.95 -21.61 -13.27
CA GLU A 340 9.39 -22.08 -14.53
C GLU A 340 8.15 -22.95 -14.32
N GLN A 341 8.19 -23.86 -13.35
CA GLN A 341 7.02 -24.67 -12.95
C GLN A 341 5.84 -23.80 -12.51
N TRP A 342 6.11 -22.78 -11.67
CA TRP A 342 5.07 -21.83 -11.29
C TRP A 342 4.49 -21.08 -12.48
N HIS A 343 5.31 -20.56 -13.36
CA HIS A 343 4.83 -19.84 -14.55
C HIS A 343 4.01 -20.72 -15.48
N ALA A 344 4.38 -21.97 -15.67
CA ALA A 344 3.62 -22.94 -16.44
C ALA A 344 2.26 -23.24 -15.80
N GLU A 345 2.24 -23.45 -14.48
CA GLU A 345 0.99 -23.67 -13.71
C GLU A 345 0.08 -22.44 -13.74
N ALA A 346 0.62 -21.24 -13.51
CA ALA A 346 -0.12 -19.99 -13.57
C ALA A 346 -0.72 -19.74 -14.98
N ALA A 347 0.03 -20.10 -16.03
CA ALA A 347 -0.48 -20.02 -17.40
C ALA A 347 -1.61 -21.02 -17.66
N ARG A 348 -1.45 -22.25 -17.18
CA ARG A 348 -2.48 -23.31 -17.29
C ARG A 348 -3.77 -22.91 -16.57
N ARG A 349 -3.67 -22.34 -15.36
CA ARG A 349 -4.81 -21.89 -14.57
C ARG A 349 -5.52 -20.72 -15.25
N ALA A 350 -4.77 -19.73 -15.74
CA ALA A 350 -5.34 -18.60 -16.46
C ALA A 350 -6.04 -19.00 -17.77
N ALA A 351 -5.60 -20.11 -18.41
CA ALA A 351 -6.21 -20.65 -19.62
C ALA A 351 -7.41 -21.58 -19.34
N ALA A 352 -7.71 -21.90 -18.08
CA ALA A 352 -8.84 -22.75 -17.74
C ALA A 352 -10.18 -22.08 -18.07
N GLU A 353 -11.11 -22.86 -18.63
CA GLU A 353 -12.48 -22.40 -18.84
C GLU A 353 -13.21 -22.26 -17.49
N THR A 354 -13.93 -21.18 -17.33
CA THR A 354 -14.73 -20.83 -16.15
C THR A 354 -16.14 -20.41 -16.56
N SER A 355 -17.06 -20.31 -15.61
CA SER A 355 -18.46 -19.94 -15.89
C SER A 355 -18.61 -18.51 -16.44
N ASP A 356 -17.76 -17.60 -15.94
CA ASP A 356 -17.63 -16.21 -16.37
C ASP A 356 -16.16 -16.00 -16.76
N ALA A 357 -15.68 -14.75 -16.93
CA ALA A 357 -14.27 -14.53 -17.21
C ALA A 357 -13.37 -15.05 -16.08
N ASN A 358 -12.25 -15.69 -16.43
CA ASN A 358 -11.27 -16.13 -15.46
C ASN A 358 -10.50 -14.91 -14.90
N PRO A 359 -10.56 -14.61 -13.59
CA PRO A 359 -9.90 -13.43 -13.03
C PRO A 359 -8.36 -13.46 -13.19
N GLU A 360 -7.76 -14.65 -13.18
CA GLU A 360 -6.33 -14.83 -13.43
C GLU A 360 -5.94 -14.40 -14.87
N ALA A 361 -6.78 -14.74 -15.85
CA ALA A 361 -6.59 -14.34 -17.24
C ALA A 361 -6.73 -12.83 -17.43
N VAL A 362 -7.78 -12.24 -16.85
CA VAL A 362 -8.07 -10.80 -16.96
C VAL A 362 -6.92 -9.96 -16.41
N VAL A 363 -6.39 -10.31 -15.22
CA VAL A 363 -5.28 -9.56 -14.62
C VAL A 363 -3.95 -9.86 -15.32
N ARG A 364 -3.74 -11.08 -15.77
CA ARG A 364 -2.53 -11.45 -16.53
C ARG A 364 -2.41 -10.67 -17.84
N ALA A 365 -3.52 -10.50 -18.58
CA ALA A 365 -3.56 -9.73 -19.83
C ALA A 365 -3.08 -8.29 -19.62
N LEU A 366 -3.37 -7.66 -18.48
CA LEU A 366 -2.86 -6.32 -18.17
C LEU A 366 -1.35 -6.21 -18.31
N SER A 367 -0.61 -7.26 -18.00
CA SER A 367 0.88 -7.23 -18.02
C SER A 367 1.47 -6.86 -19.38
N ASP A 368 0.78 -7.18 -20.46
CA ASP A 368 1.25 -6.90 -21.83
C ASP A 368 0.81 -5.52 -22.34
N HIS A 369 -0.13 -4.87 -21.64
CA HIS A 369 -0.66 -3.54 -21.96
C HIS A 369 -0.21 -2.44 -21.00
N LEU A 370 0.35 -2.79 -19.82
CA LEU A 370 0.70 -1.82 -18.79
C LEU A 370 1.86 -0.93 -19.25
N PRO A 371 1.63 0.41 -19.38
CA PRO A 371 2.70 1.32 -19.79
C PRO A 371 3.86 1.35 -18.79
N ALA A 372 5.08 1.49 -19.29
CA ALA A 372 6.30 1.49 -18.47
C ALA A 372 6.39 2.68 -17.49
N ASP A 373 5.59 3.72 -17.71
CA ASP A 373 5.49 4.89 -16.84
C ASP A 373 4.19 4.92 -16.01
N ALA A 374 3.40 3.86 -16.04
CA ALA A 374 2.15 3.76 -15.29
C ALA A 374 2.36 3.83 -13.77
N ARG A 375 1.28 4.09 -13.06
CA ARG A 375 1.16 3.96 -11.60
C ARG A 375 0.01 3.01 -11.29
N VAL A 376 0.24 2.06 -10.40
CA VAL A 376 -0.72 1.01 -10.08
C VAL A 376 -1.20 1.16 -8.64
N ALA A 377 -2.51 1.12 -8.45
CA ALA A 377 -3.16 1.04 -7.14
C ALA A 377 -3.96 -0.26 -7.06
N VAL A 378 -3.89 -0.95 -5.94
CA VAL A 378 -4.57 -2.24 -5.76
C VAL A 378 -5.40 -2.22 -4.49
N ASP A 379 -6.63 -2.68 -4.58
CA ASP A 379 -7.51 -2.78 -3.43
C ASP A 379 -7.35 -4.12 -2.70
N THR A 380 -7.82 -4.17 -1.46
CA THR A 380 -7.84 -5.38 -0.64
C THR A 380 -8.89 -6.35 -1.16
N GLY A 381 -8.64 -7.63 -1.02
CA GLY A 381 -9.49 -8.72 -1.49
C GLY A 381 -8.84 -9.52 -2.61
N SER A 382 -9.65 -10.20 -3.43
CA SER A 382 -9.18 -11.01 -4.55
C SER A 382 -8.28 -10.26 -5.53
N SER A 383 -8.47 -8.94 -5.70
CA SER A 383 -7.60 -8.07 -6.52
C SER A 383 -6.14 -8.12 -6.07
N THR A 384 -5.87 -8.20 -4.75
CA THR A 384 -4.50 -8.33 -4.22
C THR A 384 -3.89 -9.69 -4.57
N TYR A 385 -4.66 -10.79 -4.51
CA TYR A 385 -4.18 -12.13 -4.93
C TYR A 385 -3.76 -12.14 -6.39
N TRP A 386 -4.62 -11.62 -7.27
CA TRP A 386 -4.34 -11.62 -8.70
C TRP A 386 -3.18 -10.69 -9.06
N TYR A 387 -3.10 -9.51 -8.39
CA TYR A 387 -1.94 -8.64 -8.49
C TYR A 387 -0.66 -9.35 -8.09
N ALA A 388 -0.65 -10.01 -6.92
CA ALA A 388 0.55 -10.66 -6.39
C ALA A 388 1.06 -11.78 -7.29
N ARG A 389 0.15 -12.56 -7.89
CA ARG A 389 0.46 -13.79 -8.63
C ARG A 389 0.58 -13.62 -10.14
N HIS A 390 -0.21 -12.73 -10.73
CA HIS A 390 -0.42 -12.69 -12.19
C HIS A 390 -0.03 -11.41 -12.87
N LEU A 391 -0.06 -10.27 -12.18
CA LEU A 391 0.38 -9.01 -12.78
C LEU A 391 1.91 -8.91 -12.75
N ARG A 392 2.52 -8.85 -13.92
CA ARG A 392 3.94 -8.49 -14.07
C ARG A 392 4.05 -6.98 -14.25
N LEU A 393 4.81 -6.35 -13.37
CA LEU A 393 5.08 -4.91 -13.45
C LEU A 393 6.29 -4.65 -14.34
N PRO A 394 6.23 -3.69 -15.28
CA PRO A 394 7.45 -3.19 -15.90
C PRO A 394 8.42 -2.63 -14.84
N PRO A 395 9.74 -2.76 -15.03
CA PRO A 395 10.74 -2.26 -14.09
C PRO A 395 10.51 -0.79 -13.72
N GLY A 396 10.46 -0.50 -12.41
CA GLY A 396 10.28 0.86 -11.90
C GLY A 396 8.84 1.38 -11.86
N VAL A 397 7.84 0.61 -12.28
CA VAL A 397 6.43 0.97 -12.11
C VAL A 397 6.05 0.87 -10.64
N PRO A 398 5.67 1.98 -9.98
CA PRO A 398 5.24 1.94 -8.59
C PRO A 398 3.83 1.34 -8.48
N ALA A 399 3.68 0.41 -7.54
CA ALA A 399 2.40 -0.18 -7.21
C ALA A 399 2.19 -0.14 -5.69
N HIS A 400 1.01 0.31 -5.26
CA HIS A 400 0.69 0.49 -3.85
C HIS A 400 -0.69 -0.04 -3.50
N LEU A 401 -0.81 -0.52 -2.26
CA LEU A 401 -2.02 -1.07 -1.65
C LEU A 401 -1.98 -0.82 -0.13
N SER A 402 -3.07 -1.13 0.57
CA SER A 402 -3.14 -1.15 2.03
C SER A 402 -2.51 -2.45 2.55
N GLY A 403 -1.17 -2.44 2.78
CA GLY A 403 -0.42 -3.67 2.96
C GLY A 403 -0.57 -4.33 4.33
N TYR A 404 -0.57 -3.54 5.39
CA TYR A 404 -0.66 -4.05 6.76
C TYR A 404 -2.04 -3.88 7.39
N LEU A 405 -2.76 -2.80 7.05
CA LEU A 405 -4.14 -2.63 7.51
C LEU A 405 -5.10 -3.51 6.73
N ALA A 406 -4.78 -3.78 5.45
CA ALA A 406 -5.62 -4.52 4.53
C ALA A 406 -7.04 -3.94 4.43
N SER A 407 -7.14 -2.60 4.35
CA SER A 407 -8.43 -1.92 4.24
C SER A 407 -8.94 -1.96 2.81
N MET A 408 -10.18 -2.40 2.64
CA MET A 408 -10.92 -2.21 1.40
C MET A 408 -11.16 -0.72 1.14
N GLY A 409 -11.28 -0.31 -0.14
CA GLY A 409 -11.60 1.05 -0.56
C GLY A 409 -10.39 1.97 -0.74
N CYS A 410 -9.16 1.48 -0.64
CA CYS A 410 -7.94 2.29 -0.74
C CYS A 410 -7.48 2.56 -2.18
N ALA A 411 -7.78 1.68 -3.16
CA ALA A 411 -7.15 1.77 -4.48
C ALA A 411 -7.54 3.02 -5.28
N LEU A 412 -8.82 3.40 -5.31
CA LEU A 412 -9.24 4.57 -6.08
C LEU A 412 -8.69 5.87 -5.49
N PRO A 413 -8.80 6.16 -4.16
CA PRO A 413 -8.17 7.35 -3.60
C PRO A 413 -6.64 7.37 -3.77
N TYR A 414 -5.96 6.22 -3.71
CA TYR A 414 -4.54 6.15 -4.07
C TYR A 414 -4.28 6.48 -5.53
N GLY A 415 -5.10 5.93 -6.43
CA GLY A 415 -5.03 6.23 -7.86
C GLY A 415 -5.25 7.71 -8.15
N VAL A 416 -6.24 8.35 -7.49
CA VAL A 416 -6.48 9.79 -7.62
C VAL A 416 -5.28 10.60 -7.13
N ALA A 417 -4.72 10.26 -5.96
CA ALA A 417 -3.51 10.90 -5.45
C ALA A 417 -2.32 10.72 -6.42
N ALA A 418 -2.12 9.50 -6.93
CA ALA A 418 -1.09 9.21 -7.92
C ALA A 418 -1.26 10.05 -9.20
N LYS A 419 -2.49 10.24 -9.65
CA LYS A 419 -2.81 11.04 -10.85
C LYS A 419 -2.60 12.52 -10.62
N LEU A 420 -2.97 13.03 -9.46
CA LEU A 420 -2.72 14.42 -9.08
C LEU A 420 -1.22 14.73 -8.98
N ASP A 421 -0.42 13.77 -8.51
CA ASP A 421 1.04 13.94 -8.39
C ASP A 421 1.77 13.85 -9.74
N ALA A 422 1.23 13.11 -10.71
CA ALA A 422 1.81 12.95 -12.03
C ALA A 422 0.69 12.91 -13.09
N PRO A 423 0.08 14.06 -13.41
CA PRO A 423 -1.08 14.13 -14.30
C PRO A 423 -0.77 13.70 -15.74
N GLN A 424 0.52 13.60 -16.11
CA GLN A 424 1.00 13.13 -17.41
C GLN A 424 1.19 11.61 -17.48
N ARG A 425 1.00 10.85 -16.39
CA ARG A 425 1.21 9.40 -16.34
C ARG A 425 -0.12 8.64 -16.29
N PRO A 426 -0.24 7.50 -16.95
CA PRO A 426 -1.40 6.64 -16.81
C PRO A 426 -1.47 6.05 -15.39
N VAL A 427 -2.70 5.83 -14.93
CA VAL A 427 -2.99 5.19 -13.64
C VAL A 427 -3.88 3.98 -13.88
N VAL A 428 -3.60 2.88 -13.19
CA VAL A 428 -4.45 1.69 -13.16
C VAL A 428 -4.83 1.37 -11.73
N ALA A 429 -6.12 1.16 -11.47
CA ALA A 429 -6.64 0.71 -10.19
C ALA A 429 -7.29 -0.67 -10.35
N LEU A 430 -6.87 -1.65 -9.55
CA LEU A 430 -7.46 -2.99 -9.47
C LEU A 430 -8.34 -3.06 -8.24
N VAL A 431 -9.62 -3.34 -8.40
CA VAL A 431 -10.62 -3.23 -7.33
C VAL A 431 -11.62 -4.38 -7.41
N GLY A 432 -12.00 -4.95 -6.27
CA GLY A 432 -13.14 -5.85 -6.17
C GLY A 432 -14.47 -5.09 -6.11
N ASP A 433 -15.57 -5.76 -6.47
CA ASP A 433 -16.91 -5.17 -6.43
C ASP A 433 -17.35 -4.76 -5.01
N GLY A 434 -16.97 -5.51 -3.98
CA GLY A 434 -17.20 -5.12 -2.59
C GLY A 434 -16.51 -3.80 -2.22
N ALA A 435 -15.26 -3.61 -2.60
CA ALA A 435 -14.52 -2.37 -2.36
C ALA A 435 -15.09 -1.20 -3.19
N MET A 436 -15.54 -1.47 -4.41
CA MET A 436 -16.25 -0.47 -5.23
C MET A 436 -17.52 0.03 -4.55
N GLN A 437 -18.32 -0.86 -3.96
CA GLN A 437 -19.55 -0.46 -3.26
C GLN A 437 -19.27 0.18 -1.90
N MET A 438 -18.15 -0.15 -1.24
CA MET A 438 -17.78 0.47 0.02
C MET A 438 -17.41 1.95 -0.17
N SER A 439 -16.58 2.29 -1.16
CA SER A 439 -16.07 3.65 -1.36
C SER A 439 -15.72 4.00 -2.81
N GLY A 440 -15.45 3.03 -3.65
CA GLY A 440 -14.97 3.25 -5.02
C GLY A 440 -15.96 4.02 -5.90
N LEU A 441 -17.27 3.80 -5.73
CA LEU A 441 -18.31 4.55 -6.46
C LEU A 441 -18.24 6.06 -6.20
N LEU A 442 -17.90 6.47 -4.97
CA LEU A 442 -17.72 7.88 -4.62
C LEU A 442 -16.51 8.48 -5.33
N GLU A 443 -15.43 7.73 -5.46
CA GLU A 443 -14.20 8.20 -6.11
C GLU A 443 -14.33 8.27 -7.63
N LEU A 444 -15.21 7.49 -8.25
CA LEU A 444 -15.54 7.68 -9.67
C LEU A 444 -16.14 9.08 -9.92
N VAL A 445 -16.91 9.62 -8.97
CA VAL A 445 -17.40 11.02 -9.05
C VAL A 445 -16.24 12.01 -8.99
N THR A 446 -15.25 11.78 -8.12
CA THR A 446 -14.04 12.62 -8.04
C THR A 446 -13.22 12.55 -9.33
N ILE A 447 -13.06 11.36 -9.91
CA ILE A 447 -12.39 11.16 -11.20
C ILE A 447 -13.13 11.90 -12.32
N ALA A 448 -14.46 11.77 -12.38
CA ALA A 448 -15.30 12.42 -13.39
C ALA A 448 -15.24 13.95 -13.32
N ASP A 449 -15.14 14.51 -12.10
CA ASP A 449 -15.01 15.95 -11.88
C ASP A 449 -13.65 16.49 -12.37
N ARG A 450 -12.55 15.72 -12.19
CA ARG A 450 -11.18 16.23 -12.32
C ARG A 450 -10.45 15.86 -13.59
N TRP A 451 -10.81 14.76 -14.26
CA TRP A 451 -9.98 14.18 -15.33
C TRP A 451 -9.65 15.14 -16.48
N ARG A 452 -10.51 16.12 -16.76
CA ARG A 452 -10.29 17.09 -17.85
C ARG A 452 -9.11 18.04 -17.59
N SER A 453 -8.64 18.12 -16.33
CA SER A 453 -7.45 18.88 -15.96
C SER A 453 -6.15 18.07 -16.09
N TRP A 454 -6.23 16.76 -16.38
CA TRP A 454 -5.06 15.90 -16.50
C TRP A 454 -4.47 15.98 -17.92
N GLN A 455 -3.14 15.92 -18.00
CA GLN A 455 -2.43 15.92 -19.29
C GLN A 455 -2.60 14.59 -20.03
N ASP A 456 -2.61 13.48 -19.28
CA ASP A 456 -2.93 12.15 -19.78
C ASP A 456 -4.27 11.73 -19.19
N PRO A 457 -5.32 11.49 -20.01
CA PRO A 457 -6.64 11.14 -19.49
C PRO A 457 -6.73 9.69 -19.01
N ARG A 458 -5.72 8.85 -19.29
CA ARG A 458 -5.75 7.43 -18.97
C ARG A 458 -5.72 7.20 -17.46
N PHE A 459 -6.88 6.90 -16.93
CA PHE A 459 -7.11 6.37 -15.59
C PHE A 459 -8.03 5.15 -15.78
N VAL A 460 -7.48 3.95 -15.64
CA VAL A 460 -8.21 2.71 -15.90
C VAL A 460 -8.54 2.03 -14.58
N VAL A 461 -9.82 1.78 -14.34
CA VAL A 461 -10.31 1.03 -13.17
C VAL A 461 -10.78 -0.33 -13.64
N LEU A 462 -10.10 -1.40 -13.20
CA LEU A 462 -10.61 -2.76 -13.35
C LEU A 462 -11.47 -3.10 -12.14
N VAL A 463 -12.73 -3.37 -12.33
CA VAL A 463 -13.64 -3.92 -11.32
C VAL A 463 -13.77 -5.42 -11.55
N LEU A 464 -13.26 -6.22 -10.61
CA LEU A 464 -13.47 -7.67 -10.57
C LEU A 464 -14.85 -7.90 -9.95
N HIS A 465 -15.86 -8.15 -10.82
CA HIS A 465 -17.26 -8.24 -10.45
C HIS A 465 -17.69 -9.70 -10.38
N ASN A 466 -17.66 -10.29 -9.21
CA ASN A 466 -18.09 -11.67 -8.98
C ASN A 466 -19.27 -11.81 -8.01
N ALA A 467 -19.80 -10.71 -7.50
CA ALA A 467 -20.92 -10.64 -6.57
C ALA A 467 -20.66 -11.39 -5.25
N ASP A 468 -19.39 -11.48 -4.83
CA ASP A 468 -18.97 -12.22 -3.64
C ASP A 468 -17.77 -11.54 -2.95
N LEU A 469 -17.77 -11.52 -1.61
CA LEU A 469 -16.56 -11.23 -0.81
C LEU A 469 -15.62 -12.43 -0.85
N THR A 470 -15.07 -12.71 -2.02
CA THR A 470 -14.43 -13.98 -2.39
C THR A 470 -13.27 -14.36 -1.46
N GLU A 471 -12.46 -13.37 -1.00
CA GLU A 471 -11.39 -13.64 -0.04
C GLU A 471 -11.96 -14.23 1.25
N VAL A 472 -12.96 -13.57 1.83
CA VAL A 472 -13.65 -14.03 3.06
C VAL A 472 -14.32 -15.37 2.85
N SER A 473 -14.95 -15.59 1.70
CA SER A 473 -15.59 -16.88 1.35
C SER A 473 -14.59 -18.03 1.30
N TRP A 474 -13.40 -17.81 0.74
CA TRP A 474 -12.36 -18.87 0.70
C TRP A 474 -11.65 -19.05 2.04
N GLU A 475 -11.40 -17.98 2.81
CA GLU A 475 -10.85 -18.07 4.16
C GLU A 475 -11.78 -18.82 5.11
N GLN A 476 -13.09 -18.63 5.02
CA GLN A 476 -14.07 -19.36 5.82
C GLN A 476 -13.99 -20.87 5.55
N ARG A 477 -13.83 -21.28 4.29
CA ARG A 477 -13.64 -22.69 3.92
C ARG A 477 -12.30 -23.23 4.44
N GLU A 478 -11.20 -22.46 4.26
CA GLU A 478 -9.85 -22.90 4.60
C GLU A 478 -9.58 -22.92 6.10
N MET A 479 -9.95 -21.85 6.81
CA MET A 479 -9.62 -21.69 8.22
C MET A 479 -10.60 -22.44 9.10
N GLU A 480 -11.90 -22.31 8.82
CA GLU A 480 -12.96 -22.83 9.68
C GLU A 480 -13.54 -24.17 9.20
N GLY A 481 -13.42 -24.51 7.93
CA GLY A 481 -14.06 -25.68 7.34
C GLY A 481 -15.57 -25.53 7.17
N ASN A 482 -16.06 -24.29 7.20
CA ASN A 482 -17.46 -23.97 7.05
C ASN A 482 -17.78 -23.61 5.59
N PRO A 483 -18.99 -23.95 5.09
CA PRO A 483 -19.45 -23.48 3.80
C PRO A 483 -19.61 -21.97 3.77
N ARG A 484 -19.64 -21.42 2.56
CA ARG A 484 -19.93 -20.01 2.31
C ARG A 484 -21.25 -19.60 2.95
N PHE A 485 -21.26 -18.44 3.61
CA PHE A 485 -22.46 -17.86 4.22
C PHE A 485 -22.98 -16.69 3.39
N ALA A 486 -23.83 -16.98 2.42
CA ALA A 486 -24.37 -16.02 1.44
C ALA A 486 -24.87 -14.71 2.07
N PRO A 487 -25.66 -14.69 3.18
CA PRO A 487 -26.14 -13.43 3.75
C PRO A 487 -25.06 -12.44 4.20
N SER A 488 -23.82 -12.92 4.45
CA SER A 488 -22.68 -12.06 4.85
C SER A 488 -21.68 -11.80 3.74
N GLN A 489 -21.70 -12.61 2.68
CA GLN A 489 -20.67 -12.60 1.64
C GLN A 489 -21.17 -12.19 0.26
N ASP A 490 -22.50 -12.22 0.04
CA ASP A 490 -23.09 -11.73 -1.20
C ASP A 490 -22.85 -10.22 -1.35
N VAL A 491 -22.32 -9.83 -2.51
CA VAL A 491 -22.24 -8.45 -2.94
C VAL A 491 -23.34 -8.19 -3.98
N PRO A 492 -24.26 -7.24 -3.76
CA PRO A 492 -25.31 -6.94 -4.72
C PRO A 492 -24.72 -6.59 -6.08
N ARG A 493 -25.30 -7.12 -7.15
CA ARG A 493 -24.85 -6.78 -8.52
C ARG A 493 -25.10 -5.31 -8.81
N PHE A 494 -24.12 -4.65 -9.40
CA PHE A 494 -24.17 -3.24 -9.76
C PHE A 494 -23.56 -3.03 -11.16
N PRO A 495 -24.17 -2.19 -12.03
CA PRO A 495 -23.67 -1.96 -13.38
C PRO A 495 -22.53 -0.93 -13.40
N TYR A 496 -21.29 -1.33 -13.04
CA TYR A 496 -20.16 -0.41 -12.90
C TYR A 496 -19.79 0.29 -14.21
N ALA A 497 -19.79 -0.42 -15.33
CA ALA A 497 -19.54 0.17 -16.65
C ALA A 497 -20.61 1.19 -17.02
N GLY A 498 -21.89 0.86 -16.80
CA GLY A 498 -23.01 1.78 -17.04
C GLY A 498 -22.97 3.01 -16.12
N TYR A 499 -22.58 2.85 -14.86
CA TYR A 499 -22.40 3.97 -13.93
C TYR A 499 -21.28 4.91 -14.40
N ALA A 500 -20.17 4.36 -14.89
CA ALA A 500 -19.09 5.16 -15.47
C ALA A 500 -19.60 6.00 -16.66
N GLU A 501 -20.40 5.42 -17.54
CA GLU A 501 -21.00 6.13 -18.68
C GLU A 501 -21.92 7.28 -18.25
N LEU A 502 -22.74 7.08 -17.21
CA LEU A 502 -23.57 8.13 -16.62
C LEU A 502 -22.73 9.30 -16.08
N LEU A 503 -21.50 9.05 -15.64
CA LEU A 503 -20.56 10.08 -15.20
C LEU A 503 -19.77 10.72 -16.37
N GLY A 504 -19.99 10.30 -17.62
CA GLY A 504 -19.27 10.77 -18.79
C GLY A 504 -17.85 10.16 -18.93
N LEU A 505 -17.58 9.10 -18.21
CA LEU A 505 -16.40 8.25 -18.37
C LEU A 505 -16.68 7.18 -19.43
N ARG A 506 -15.73 6.31 -19.72
CA ARG A 506 -15.93 5.15 -20.59
C ARG A 506 -16.22 3.91 -19.77
N GLY A 507 -17.25 3.18 -20.11
CA GLY A 507 -17.57 1.85 -19.58
C GLY A 507 -17.21 0.76 -20.60
N ILE A 508 -16.58 -0.32 -20.12
CA ILE A 508 -16.34 -1.55 -20.90
C ILE A 508 -16.80 -2.72 -20.01
N ARG A 509 -17.61 -3.61 -20.57
CA ARG A 509 -18.02 -4.82 -19.86
C ARG A 509 -17.39 -6.04 -20.51
N VAL A 510 -16.73 -6.87 -19.69
CA VAL A 510 -16.06 -8.11 -20.06
C VAL A 510 -16.78 -9.27 -19.37
N THR A 511 -17.16 -10.29 -20.13
CA THR A 511 -17.88 -11.48 -19.62
C THR A 511 -17.16 -12.78 -19.93
N SER A 512 -16.11 -12.72 -20.75
CA SER A 512 -15.29 -13.86 -21.09
C SER A 512 -13.80 -13.48 -21.07
N SER A 513 -12.94 -14.46 -20.80
CA SER A 513 -11.49 -14.25 -20.77
C SER A 513 -10.90 -13.79 -22.11
N GLN A 514 -11.55 -14.17 -23.21
CA GLN A 514 -11.14 -13.80 -24.57
C GLN A 514 -11.28 -12.31 -24.86
N GLU A 515 -12.18 -11.63 -24.17
CA GLU A 515 -12.41 -10.18 -24.32
C GLU A 515 -11.38 -9.32 -23.55
N ALA A 516 -10.59 -9.93 -22.67
CA ALA A 516 -9.72 -9.19 -21.74
C ALA A 516 -8.65 -8.37 -22.47
N ASP A 517 -7.98 -8.95 -23.47
CA ASP A 517 -6.93 -8.29 -24.22
C ASP A 517 -7.42 -7.05 -24.97
N ASP A 518 -8.54 -7.19 -25.70
CA ASP A 518 -9.19 -6.09 -26.41
C ASP A 518 -9.70 -5.00 -25.45
N ALA A 519 -10.20 -5.38 -24.27
CA ALA A 519 -10.65 -4.44 -23.26
C ALA A 519 -9.50 -3.57 -22.74
N TRP A 520 -8.35 -4.17 -22.43
CA TRP A 520 -7.16 -3.44 -22.03
C TRP A 520 -6.61 -2.54 -23.13
N ALA A 521 -6.47 -3.04 -24.36
CA ALA A 521 -6.05 -2.25 -25.52
C ALA A 521 -6.97 -1.03 -25.73
N THR A 522 -8.29 -1.25 -25.62
CA THR A 522 -9.32 -0.20 -25.76
C THR A 522 -9.22 0.83 -24.62
N ALA A 523 -9.02 0.38 -23.37
CA ALA A 523 -8.92 1.27 -22.23
C ALA A 523 -7.67 2.17 -22.28
N PHE A 524 -6.53 1.62 -22.71
CA PHE A 524 -5.29 2.41 -22.85
C PHE A 524 -5.25 3.31 -24.08
N SER A 525 -6.13 3.10 -25.07
CA SER A 525 -6.29 4.01 -26.22
C SER A 525 -7.40 5.06 -26.03
N ALA A 526 -8.11 5.03 -24.90
CA ALA A 526 -9.24 5.90 -24.64
C ALA A 526 -8.81 7.36 -24.40
N ASP A 527 -9.68 8.29 -24.81
CA ASP A 527 -9.52 9.74 -24.63
C ASP A 527 -10.03 10.26 -23.27
N ARG A 528 -10.44 9.34 -22.39
CA ARG A 528 -11.03 9.62 -21.06
C ARG A 528 -10.81 8.44 -20.11
N PRO A 529 -10.98 8.64 -18.78
CA PRO A 529 -10.91 7.54 -17.83
C PRO A 529 -11.90 6.43 -18.17
N THR A 530 -11.47 5.19 -17.95
CA THR A 530 -12.20 3.99 -18.35
C THR A 530 -12.44 3.08 -17.15
N VAL A 531 -13.65 2.55 -17.00
CA VAL A 531 -13.98 1.47 -16.06
C VAL A 531 -14.19 0.19 -16.87
N ILE A 532 -13.37 -0.81 -16.61
CA ILE A 532 -13.55 -2.17 -17.10
C ILE A 532 -14.30 -2.95 -16.01
N GLU A 533 -15.56 -3.27 -16.26
CA GLU A 533 -16.36 -4.18 -15.44
C GLU A 533 -16.12 -5.60 -15.95
N ALA A 534 -15.23 -6.34 -15.32
CA ALA A 534 -15.01 -7.74 -15.64
C ALA A 534 -15.90 -8.63 -14.75
N VAL A 535 -16.92 -9.23 -15.32
CA VAL A 535 -17.72 -10.25 -14.66
C VAL A 535 -16.88 -11.51 -14.60
N VAL A 536 -16.44 -11.87 -13.38
CA VAL A 536 -15.46 -12.93 -13.18
C VAL A 536 -16.01 -14.06 -12.31
N ASP A 537 -15.47 -15.26 -12.52
CA ASP A 537 -15.87 -16.47 -11.82
C ASP A 537 -15.50 -16.42 -10.33
N ALA A 538 -16.50 -16.49 -9.44
CA ALA A 538 -16.34 -16.52 -7.99
C ALA A 538 -15.80 -17.86 -7.47
N ALA A 539 -15.88 -18.93 -8.26
CA ALA A 539 -15.41 -20.24 -7.86
C ALA A 539 -13.89 -20.43 -8.04
N THR A 540 -13.22 -19.49 -8.71
CA THR A 540 -11.75 -19.53 -8.85
C THR A 540 -11.07 -19.43 -7.49
N PRO A 541 -10.27 -20.45 -7.04
CA PRO A 541 -9.79 -20.54 -5.68
C PRO A 541 -8.75 -19.48 -5.31
N LEU A 542 -8.90 -18.91 -4.11
CA LEU A 542 -7.94 -18.02 -3.45
C LEU A 542 -7.21 -18.76 -2.32
N LEU A 543 -6.50 -19.82 -2.65
CA LEU A 543 -5.80 -20.67 -1.69
C LEU A 543 -4.31 -20.33 -1.60
N PRO A 544 -3.66 -20.53 -0.43
CA PRO A 544 -2.22 -20.33 -0.29
C PRO A 544 -1.43 -21.30 -1.17
N PRO A 545 -0.16 -20.96 -1.52
CA PRO A 545 0.67 -21.76 -2.43
C PRO A 545 1.03 -23.14 -1.85
N LEU A 546 1.17 -23.22 -0.54
CA LEU A 546 1.35 -24.46 0.21
C LEU A 546 0.27 -24.52 1.29
N MET A 547 -0.52 -25.55 1.25
CA MET A 547 -1.61 -25.77 2.19
C MET A 547 -1.41 -27.10 2.92
N PRO A 548 -1.38 -27.11 4.26
CA PRO A 548 -1.36 -28.34 5.03
C PRO A 548 -2.58 -29.23 4.72
N ASP A 549 -2.40 -30.56 4.77
CA ASP A 549 -3.48 -31.52 4.49
C ASP A 549 -4.75 -31.24 5.32
N SER A 550 -4.57 -30.85 6.58
CA SER A 550 -5.69 -30.52 7.47
C SER A 550 -6.54 -29.33 6.98
N LYS A 551 -5.93 -28.34 6.33
CA LYS A 551 -6.65 -27.22 5.71
C LYS A 551 -7.29 -27.63 4.38
N ALA A 552 -6.60 -28.45 3.58
CA ALA A 552 -7.14 -29.02 2.36
C ALA A 552 -8.40 -29.87 2.64
N ASP A 553 -8.40 -30.65 3.72
CA ASP A 553 -9.56 -31.44 4.17
C ASP A 553 -10.73 -30.53 4.59
N LYS A 554 -10.47 -29.42 5.27
CA LYS A 554 -11.48 -28.42 5.62
C LYS A 554 -12.14 -27.82 4.37
N VAL A 555 -11.34 -27.37 3.41
CA VAL A 555 -11.86 -26.83 2.14
C VAL A 555 -12.73 -27.87 1.43
N ARG A 556 -12.27 -29.10 1.33
CA ARG A 556 -13.01 -30.18 0.68
C ARG A 556 -14.36 -30.44 1.37
N ALA A 557 -14.36 -30.54 2.71
CA ALA A 557 -15.56 -30.74 3.48
C ALA A 557 -16.57 -29.59 3.32
N ALA A 558 -16.12 -28.36 3.32
CA ALA A 558 -16.96 -27.18 3.12
C ALA A 558 -17.62 -27.20 1.73
N LEU A 559 -16.84 -27.46 0.66
CA LEU A 559 -17.34 -27.54 -0.72
C LEU A 559 -18.32 -28.69 -0.91
N GLU A 560 -18.08 -29.88 -0.29
CA GLU A 560 -19.01 -30.98 -0.31
C GLU A 560 -20.35 -30.65 0.39
N GLN A 561 -20.30 -29.85 1.46
CA GLN A 561 -21.50 -29.39 2.14
C GLN A 561 -22.28 -28.38 1.28
N GLU A 562 -21.61 -27.43 0.62
CA GLU A 562 -22.23 -26.50 -0.33
C GLU A 562 -22.92 -27.22 -1.49
N ALA A 563 -22.32 -28.30 -2.01
CA ALA A 563 -22.89 -29.06 -3.11
C ALA A 563 -24.18 -29.85 -2.73
N ARG A 564 -24.49 -29.97 -1.43
CA ARG A 564 -25.68 -30.66 -0.92
C ARG A 564 -26.85 -29.74 -0.61
N THR A 565 -26.58 -28.42 -0.53
CA THR A 565 -27.56 -27.34 -0.28
C THR A 565 -27.97 -26.66 -1.57
#